data_19988242cb7d88a7dac7f5521535d34a
#
_entry.id   19988242cb7d88a7dac7f5521535d34a
#
_cell.length_a   1.000
_cell.length_b   1.000
_cell.length_c   1.000
_cell.angle_alpha   90.00
_cell.angle_beta   90.00
_cell.angle_gamma   90.00
#
_symmetry.space_group_name_H-M   'P 1'
#
loop_
_entity.id
_entity.type
_entity.pdbx_description
1 polymer ?
#
loop_
_entity_poly.entity_id
_entity_poly.type
_entity_poly.pdbx_seq_one_letter_code
_entity_poly.pdbx_strand_id
1 'polypeptide(L)'
;MTAVLPGAFTDALTRHGDRVAVTDPDTSLSYAELAARARAAADRLASYDVAGRPLRVGLYATNSTDYVVGYLAALYAGAVPFLADSAFGPFELSRIAEDCGLDLLIHAPDAAVEQVTEELLADADEFGSLKVSRVRRSDAPPPPLLPDTEVCRFTSGSTGRPNCIEFSGPAVLAAARNWARGTGLSAEDRIACLAALSNGLAFNTSLLAAFLPGASLHLSRGLPTASRIVRLLESTGATRLVAFPALYESIVRRSSTGGFTGVRAAISSGAPLRDSVREEFTRLTGVPVHNYYGVAEAGPLTYAVDGDGGGGGLGTPLPGVEVIADEQGIRVRSESMGSRYLNAPGVFEERVDDQGCYRTGDQGHLLDGVLHLTGRTGRLVNVGGRKIDPIEITEVLREAAGVLDAVAFEAENQHGDTILAAVVAVEPGLTAQLLRTHCSAVLPSFKVPWVFHLVDEIPVNSIGKPSVERLRRLLADARSN
;
A
#
# COMPACT_ATOMS: atom_id res chain seq x y z
N MET A 1 15.08 -25.97 -0.30
CA MET A 1 15.83 -24.85 0.34
C MET A 1 15.20 -24.59 1.69
N THR A 2 15.98 -24.22 2.70
CA THR A 2 15.44 -23.87 4.03
C THR A 2 14.78 -22.49 3.92
N ALA A 3 13.55 -22.34 4.41
CA ALA A 3 12.84 -21.07 4.40
C ALA A 3 13.61 -20.00 5.20
N VAL A 4 13.67 -18.78 4.67
CA VAL A 4 14.50 -17.68 5.20
C VAL A 4 13.76 -16.87 6.27
N LEU A 5 12.49 -16.55 6.03
CA LEU A 5 11.71 -15.68 6.89
C LEU A 5 11.46 -16.27 8.29
N PRO A 6 11.11 -17.56 8.45
CA PRO A 6 10.97 -18.14 9.78
C PRO A 6 12.23 -17.99 10.64
N GLY A 7 13.41 -18.19 10.04
CA GLY A 7 14.69 -17.98 10.71
C GLY A 7 14.91 -16.53 11.10
N ALA A 8 14.74 -15.61 10.16
CA ALA A 8 14.91 -14.17 10.40
C ALA A 8 13.99 -13.62 11.50
N PHE A 9 12.71 -14.05 11.51
CA PHE A 9 11.78 -13.69 12.59
C PHE A 9 12.17 -14.35 13.93
N THR A 10 12.53 -15.63 13.93
CA THR A 10 12.97 -16.32 15.17
C THR A 10 14.16 -15.60 15.80
N ASP A 11 15.16 -15.23 15.01
CA ASP A 11 16.33 -14.50 15.47
C ASP A 11 15.97 -13.14 16.07
N ALA A 12 15.10 -12.37 15.37
CA ALA A 12 14.64 -11.06 15.84
C ALA A 12 13.82 -11.20 17.15
N LEU A 13 12.84 -12.10 17.15
CA LEU A 13 11.97 -12.29 18.32
C LEU A 13 12.73 -12.80 19.55
N THR A 14 13.71 -13.67 19.37
CA THR A 14 14.56 -14.16 20.46
C THR A 14 15.50 -13.08 20.99
N ARG A 15 16.10 -12.28 20.09
CA ARG A 15 17.07 -11.24 20.46
C ARG A 15 16.48 -10.15 21.32
N HIS A 16 15.21 -9.78 21.07
CA HIS A 16 14.59 -8.62 21.72
C HIS A 16 13.64 -8.99 22.89
N GLY A 17 13.31 -10.27 23.05
CA GLY A 17 12.68 -10.89 24.24
C GLY A 17 11.54 -10.11 24.87
N ASP A 18 11.80 -9.49 26.01
CA ASP A 18 10.76 -8.83 26.84
C ASP A 18 10.35 -7.43 26.33
N ARG A 19 11.02 -6.90 25.29
CA ARG A 19 10.60 -5.62 24.71
C ARG A 19 9.23 -5.74 24.08
N VAL A 20 8.46 -4.66 24.05
CA VAL A 20 7.20 -4.60 23.32
C VAL A 20 7.48 -4.76 21.83
N ALA A 21 6.86 -5.75 21.20
CA ALA A 21 6.96 -6.01 19.75
C ALA A 21 5.82 -5.34 19.00
N VAL A 22 4.57 -5.59 19.41
CA VAL A 22 3.38 -5.12 18.73
C VAL A 22 2.26 -4.82 19.70
N THR A 23 1.53 -3.73 19.43
CA THR A 23 0.31 -3.39 20.18
C THR A 23 -0.82 -3.05 19.23
N ASP A 24 -2.04 -3.31 19.65
CA ASP A 24 -3.26 -2.72 19.11
C ASP A 24 -4.09 -2.13 20.27
N PRO A 25 -5.30 -1.56 20.05
CA PRO A 25 -6.07 -0.94 21.13
C PRO A 25 -6.38 -1.85 22.33
N ASP A 26 -6.41 -3.16 22.13
CA ASP A 26 -6.86 -4.14 23.14
C ASP A 26 -5.72 -5.01 23.68
N THR A 27 -4.61 -5.13 22.94
CA THR A 27 -3.56 -6.10 23.23
C THR A 27 -2.17 -5.49 23.05
N SER A 28 -1.26 -5.84 23.97
CA SER A 28 0.17 -5.55 23.86
C SER A 28 0.94 -6.86 24.01
N LEU A 29 1.84 -7.15 23.07
CA LEU A 29 2.68 -8.34 23.11
C LEU A 29 4.15 -7.95 23.09
N SER A 30 4.92 -8.54 24.00
CA SER A 30 6.37 -8.54 23.90
C SER A 30 6.83 -9.42 22.74
N TYR A 31 8.11 -9.32 22.36
CA TYR A 31 8.71 -10.19 21.36
C TYR A 31 8.62 -11.67 21.75
N ALA A 32 8.82 -12.00 23.02
CA ALA A 32 8.71 -13.37 23.54
C ALA A 32 7.26 -13.89 23.49
N GLU A 33 6.29 -13.07 23.89
CA GLU A 33 4.86 -13.44 23.84
C GLU A 33 4.38 -13.59 22.40
N LEU A 34 4.79 -12.69 21.49
CA LEU A 34 4.50 -12.82 20.07
C LEU A 34 5.05 -14.12 19.49
N ALA A 35 6.30 -14.47 19.82
CA ALA A 35 6.91 -15.73 19.41
C ALA A 35 6.15 -16.96 19.94
N ALA A 36 5.76 -16.95 21.22
CA ALA A 36 5.02 -18.04 21.83
C ALA A 36 3.64 -18.24 21.18
N ARG A 37 2.87 -17.15 21.01
CA ARG A 37 1.56 -17.20 20.35
C ARG A 37 1.66 -17.65 18.90
N ALA A 38 2.63 -17.13 18.14
CA ALA A 38 2.83 -17.52 16.76
C ALA A 38 3.18 -19.00 16.58
N ARG A 39 4.02 -19.55 17.47
CA ARG A 39 4.36 -21.00 17.44
C ARG A 39 3.17 -21.88 17.79
N ALA A 40 2.41 -21.56 18.86
CA ALA A 40 1.21 -22.31 19.21
C ALA A 40 0.16 -22.31 18.07
N ALA A 41 0.00 -21.17 17.43
CA ALA A 41 -0.87 -21.06 16.26
C ALA A 41 -0.33 -21.81 15.04
N ALA A 42 1.00 -21.86 14.84
CA ALA A 42 1.63 -22.60 13.76
C ALA A 42 1.44 -24.12 13.91
N ASP A 43 1.58 -24.67 15.10
CA ASP A 43 1.35 -26.11 15.37
C ASP A 43 -0.07 -26.51 14.97
N ARG A 44 -1.03 -25.63 15.14
CA ARG A 44 -2.41 -25.85 14.73
C ARG A 44 -2.58 -25.75 13.21
N LEU A 45 -1.99 -24.73 12.56
CA LEU A 45 -2.04 -24.62 11.09
C LEU A 45 -1.35 -25.81 10.42
N ALA A 46 -0.28 -26.34 11.00
CA ALA A 46 0.41 -27.51 10.48
C ALA A 46 -0.44 -28.80 10.50
N SER A 47 -1.51 -28.86 11.30
CA SER A 47 -2.45 -29.99 11.26
C SER A 47 -3.34 -30.02 10.01
N TYR A 48 -3.41 -28.92 9.25
CA TYR A 48 -4.13 -28.84 7.98
C TYR A 48 -3.18 -29.20 6.82
N ASP A 49 -2.87 -30.48 6.67
CA ASP A 49 -1.96 -30.94 5.63
C ASP A 49 -2.62 -30.90 4.24
N VAL A 50 -1.86 -30.47 3.26
CA VAL A 50 -2.22 -30.54 1.84
C VAL A 50 -1.11 -31.33 1.13
N ALA A 51 -1.46 -32.53 0.68
CA ALA A 51 -0.50 -33.46 0.11
C ALA A 51 0.35 -32.80 -1.00
N GLY A 52 1.68 -32.87 -0.85
CA GLY A 52 2.68 -32.59 -1.88
C GLY A 52 3.00 -31.11 -2.13
N ARG A 53 2.45 -30.15 -1.37
CA ARG A 53 2.75 -28.72 -1.51
C ARG A 53 2.58 -27.93 -0.20
N PRO A 54 3.16 -26.72 -0.10
CA PRO A 54 2.88 -25.85 1.02
C PRO A 54 1.40 -25.45 1.10
N LEU A 55 0.90 -25.34 2.33
CA LEU A 55 -0.43 -24.77 2.64
C LEU A 55 -0.47 -23.30 2.22
N ARG A 56 -1.55 -22.83 1.62
CA ARG A 56 -1.77 -21.44 1.21
C ARG A 56 -2.79 -20.80 2.11
N VAL A 57 -2.33 -19.83 2.90
CA VAL A 57 -3.15 -19.21 3.94
C VAL A 57 -3.42 -17.75 3.57
N GLY A 58 -4.66 -17.43 3.20
CA GLY A 58 -5.12 -16.07 3.02
C GLY A 58 -5.23 -15.35 4.38
N LEU A 59 -4.67 -14.14 4.49
CA LEU A 59 -4.93 -13.24 5.61
C LEU A 59 -5.82 -12.09 5.12
N TYR A 60 -7.06 -12.07 5.60
CA TYR A 60 -8.10 -11.12 5.19
C TYR A 60 -8.72 -10.46 6.43
N ALA A 61 -7.98 -9.56 7.06
CA ALA A 61 -8.42 -8.84 8.25
C ALA A 61 -7.75 -7.45 8.33
N THR A 62 -8.34 -6.58 9.14
CA THR A 62 -7.72 -5.30 9.49
C THR A 62 -6.53 -5.50 10.42
N ASN A 63 -5.69 -4.47 10.55
CA ASN A 63 -4.53 -4.49 11.43
C ASN A 63 -4.91 -4.85 12.86
N SER A 64 -4.24 -5.86 13.41
CA SER A 64 -4.34 -6.28 14.82
C SER A 64 -3.10 -7.06 15.23
N THR A 65 -2.89 -7.26 16.52
CA THR A 65 -1.86 -8.18 17.02
C THR A 65 -2.09 -9.59 16.52
N ASP A 66 -3.36 -10.02 16.39
CA ASP A 66 -3.73 -11.33 15.87
C ASP A 66 -3.44 -11.50 14.38
N TYR A 67 -3.52 -10.41 13.59
CA TYR A 67 -3.05 -10.43 12.20
C TYR A 67 -1.55 -10.76 12.13
N VAL A 68 -0.74 -10.14 12.99
CA VAL A 68 0.70 -10.38 13.04
C VAL A 68 0.99 -11.81 13.52
N VAL A 69 0.27 -12.29 14.53
CA VAL A 69 0.34 -13.70 14.99
C VAL A 69 0.00 -14.65 13.83
N GLY A 70 -1.08 -14.41 13.10
CA GLY A 70 -1.50 -15.25 11.95
C GLY A 70 -0.47 -15.28 10.83
N TYR A 71 0.12 -14.12 10.50
CA TYR A 71 1.21 -14.02 9.53
C TYR A 71 2.43 -14.86 9.92
N LEU A 72 2.90 -14.70 11.16
CA LEU A 72 4.04 -15.48 11.67
C LEU A 72 3.71 -16.97 11.82
N ALA A 73 2.50 -17.30 12.23
CA ALA A 73 2.04 -18.68 12.36
C ALA A 73 2.05 -19.39 10.99
N ALA A 74 1.59 -18.74 9.93
CA ALA A 74 1.67 -19.29 8.59
C ALA A 74 3.12 -19.59 8.17
N LEU A 75 4.03 -18.64 8.39
CA LEU A 75 5.46 -18.84 8.10
C LEU A 75 6.07 -19.98 8.92
N TYR A 76 5.80 -20.06 10.22
CA TYR A 76 6.33 -21.12 11.11
C TYR A 76 5.75 -22.49 10.80
N ALA A 77 4.52 -22.56 10.30
CA ALA A 77 3.90 -23.81 9.84
C ALA A 77 4.44 -24.28 8.48
N GLY A 78 5.36 -23.54 7.85
CA GLY A 78 5.83 -23.82 6.49
C GLY A 78 4.77 -23.54 5.42
N ALA A 79 3.72 -22.80 5.76
CA ALA A 79 2.70 -22.34 4.83
C ALA A 79 3.14 -21.04 4.15
N VAL A 80 2.50 -20.71 3.02
CA VAL A 80 2.70 -19.44 2.33
C VAL A 80 1.54 -18.51 2.66
N PRO A 81 1.76 -17.38 3.37
CA PRO A 81 0.75 -16.36 3.60
C PRO A 81 0.46 -15.53 2.35
N PHE A 82 -0.82 -15.33 2.07
CA PHE A 82 -1.36 -14.48 1.00
C PHE A 82 -2.06 -13.28 1.65
N LEU A 83 -1.44 -12.10 1.55
CA LEU A 83 -1.88 -10.90 2.27
C LEU A 83 -2.96 -10.16 1.47
N ALA A 84 -4.21 -10.54 1.65
CA ALA A 84 -5.35 -9.92 0.99
C ALA A 84 -5.78 -8.64 1.73
N ASP A 85 -6.10 -7.59 0.97
CA ASP A 85 -6.62 -6.35 1.56
C ASP A 85 -8.05 -6.61 2.07
N SER A 86 -8.29 -6.28 3.34
CA SER A 86 -9.62 -6.40 3.98
C SER A 86 -10.71 -5.54 3.33
N ALA A 87 -10.32 -4.65 2.43
CA ALA A 87 -11.20 -3.82 1.63
C ALA A 87 -11.62 -4.46 0.31
N PHE A 88 -11.05 -5.59 -0.08
CA PHE A 88 -11.57 -6.36 -1.21
C PHE A 88 -12.99 -6.81 -0.90
N GLY A 89 -13.89 -6.63 -1.87
CA GLY A 89 -15.25 -7.15 -1.77
C GLY A 89 -15.30 -8.68 -1.91
N PRO A 90 -16.47 -9.29 -1.68
CA PRO A 90 -16.65 -10.74 -1.81
C PRO A 90 -16.26 -11.27 -3.19
N PHE A 91 -16.51 -10.49 -4.25
CA PHE A 91 -16.16 -10.89 -5.62
C PHE A 91 -14.65 -10.96 -5.84
N GLU A 92 -13.89 -9.93 -5.42
CA GLU A 92 -12.43 -9.92 -5.53
C GLU A 92 -11.83 -11.02 -4.66
N LEU A 93 -12.35 -11.23 -3.45
CA LEU A 93 -11.87 -12.27 -2.55
C LEU A 93 -12.11 -13.68 -3.13
N SER A 94 -13.30 -13.92 -3.73
CA SER A 94 -13.60 -15.17 -4.42
C SER A 94 -12.62 -15.46 -5.56
N ARG A 95 -12.33 -14.43 -6.37
CA ARG A 95 -11.36 -14.54 -7.46
C ARG A 95 -9.95 -14.82 -6.96
N ILE A 96 -9.51 -14.13 -5.93
CA ILE A 96 -8.21 -14.37 -5.30
C ILE A 96 -8.11 -15.80 -4.79
N ALA A 97 -9.15 -16.27 -4.10
CA ALA A 97 -9.19 -17.61 -3.54
C ALA A 97 -9.06 -18.68 -4.63
N GLU A 98 -9.80 -18.52 -5.72
CA GLU A 98 -9.78 -19.44 -6.88
C GLU A 98 -8.46 -19.34 -7.65
N ASP A 99 -8.08 -18.14 -8.10
CA ASP A 99 -6.91 -17.91 -8.97
C ASP A 99 -5.59 -18.30 -8.29
N CYS A 100 -5.51 -18.12 -6.97
CA CYS A 100 -4.31 -18.44 -6.20
C CYS A 100 -4.38 -19.79 -5.50
N GLY A 101 -5.54 -20.45 -5.51
CA GLY A 101 -5.78 -21.74 -4.88
C GLY A 101 -5.54 -21.72 -3.38
N LEU A 102 -6.19 -20.78 -2.67
CA LEU A 102 -6.11 -20.69 -1.22
C LEU A 102 -6.71 -21.96 -0.57
N ASP A 103 -6.11 -22.41 0.51
CA ASP A 103 -6.59 -23.56 1.30
C ASP A 103 -7.36 -23.12 2.54
N LEU A 104 -6.81 -22.14 3.24
CA LEU A 104 -7.37 -21.56 4.46
C LEU A 104 -7.48 -20.04 4.32
N LEU A 105 -8.42 -19.48 5.06
CA LEU A 105 -8.58 -18.04 5.22
C LEU A 105 -8.60 -17.69 6.71
N ILE A 106 -7.66 -16.85 7.16
CA ILE A 106 -7.69 -16.18 8.45
C ILE A 106 -8.38 -14.85 8.23
N HIS A 107 -9.51 -14.62 8.91
CA HIS A 107 -10.36 -13.46 8.63
C HIS A 107 -11.00 -12.88 9.90
N ALA A 108 -11.51 -11.66 9.81
CA ALA A 108 -12.32 -11.06 10.86
C ALA A 108 -13.67 -11.80 10.99
N PRO A 109 -14.25 -11.90 12.21
CA PRO A 109 -15.52 -12.64 12.44
C PRO A 109 -16.72 -12.10 11.66
N ASP A 110 -16.70 -10.79 11.39
CA ASP A 110 -17.73 -10.04 10.67
C ASP A 110 -17.47 -9.90 9.17
N ALA A 111 -16.40 -10.53 8.67
CA ALA A 111 -16.08 -10.48 7.25
C ALA A 111 -17.11 -11.29 6.44
N ALA A 112 -17.54 -10.73 5.31
CA ALA A 112 -18.44 -11.42 4.36
C ALA A 112 -17.64 -12.44 3.54
N VAL A 113 -17.41 -13.62 4.11
CA VAL A 113 -16.57 -14.68 3.53
C VAL A 113 -17.35 -15.95 3.16
N GLU A 114 -18.66 -16.00 3.39
CA GLU A 114 -19.51 -17.20 3.17
C GLU A 114 -19.47 -17.69 1.71
N GLN A 115 -19.18 -16.80 0.76
CA GLN A 115 -19.07 -17.15 -0.65
C GLN A 115 -17.80 -17.95 -0.97
N VAL A 116 -16.76 -17.83 -0.15
CA VAL A 116 -15.44 -18.42 -0.40
C VAL A 116 -15.07 -19.52 0.60
N THR A 117 -15.78 -19.64 1.70
CA THR A 117 -15.49 -20.62 2.76
C THR A 117 -16.49 -21.76 2.80
N GLU A 118 -16.02 -22.97 3.14
CA GLU A 118 -16.86 -24.16 3.34
C GLU A 118 -17.30 -24.28 4.79
N GLU A 119 -16.35 -24.21 5.70
CA GLU A 119 -16.55 -24.39 7.13
C GLU A 119 -15.65 -23.52 7.97
N LEU A 120 -16.10 -23.16 9.16
CA LEU A 120 -15.29 -22.55 10.20
C LEU A 120 -14.48 -23.65 10.89
N LEU A 121 -13.15 -23.61 10.79
CA LEU A 121 -12.26 -24.63 11.33
C LEU A 121 -11.86 -24.38 12.77
N ALA A 122 -11.84 -23.11 13.17
CA ALA A 122 -11.45 -22.70 14.52
C ALA A 122 -12.11 -21.38 14.88
N ASP A 123 -12.67 -21.31 16.08
CA ASP A 123 -12.80 -20.06 16.79
C ASP A 123 -11.44 -19.80 17.45
N ALA A 124 -10.94 -18.60 17.21
CA ALA A 124 -9.52 -18.39 17.33
C ALA A 124 -9.10 -17.94 18.72
N ASP A 125 -9.16 -18.78 19.72
CA ASP A 125 -8.46 -18.51 20.98
C ASP A 125 -6.94 -18.34 20.75
N GLU A 126 -6.39 -18.99 19.71
CA GLU A 126 -4.98 -18.90 19.35
C GLU A 126 -4.67 -17.77 18.37
N PHE A 127 -5.67 -17.28 17.67
CA PHE A 127 -5.62 -16.10 16.81
C PHE A 127 -6.37 -14.92 17.44
N GLY A 128 -6.82 -15.06 18.67
CA GLY A 128 -7.55 -14.04 19.43
C GLY A 128 -8.89 -13.69 18.80
N SER A 129 -8.97 -12.53 18.16
CA SER A 129 -10.21 -12.01 17.59
C SER A 129 -10.50 -12.48 16.16
N LEU A 130 -9.61 -13.27 15.53
CA LEU A 130 -9.77 -13.75 14.15
C LEU A 130 -10.32 -15.18 14.11
N LYS A 131 -10.84 -15.57 12.95
CA LYS A 131 -11.34 -16.91 12.64
C LYS A 131 -10.51 -17.56 11.53
N VAL A 132 -10.48 -18.89 11.53
CA VAL A 132 -9.86 -19.69 10.46
C VAL A 132 -10.93 -20.51 9.77
N SER A 133 -11.07 -20.36 8.48
CA SER A 133 -12.04 -21.12 7.68
C SER A 133 -11.34 -21.84 6.54
N ARG A 134 -11.86 -23.00 6.17
CA ARG A 134 -11.46 -23.70 4.96
C ARG A 134 -12.05 -23.02 3.73
N VAL A 135 -11.22 -22.80 2.73
CA VAL A 135 -11.65 -22.21 1.45
C VAL A 135 -12.27 -23.31 0.59
N ARG A 136 -13.36 -23.00 -0.12
CA ARG A 136 -13.98 -23.89 -1.11
C ARG A 136 -12.99 -24.18 -2.20
N ARG A 137 -12.76 -25.46 -2.47
CA ARG A 137 -11.83 -25.87 -3.52
C ARG A 137 -12.54 -25.90 -4.87
N SER A 138 -11.83 -25.41 -5.89
CA SER A 138 -12.10 -25.74 -7.28
C SER A 138 -11.55 -27.13 -7.60
N ASP A 139 -12.14 -27.83 -8.57
CA ASP A 139 -11.61 -29.11 -9.07
C ASP A 139 -10.28 -28.94 -9.83
N ALA A 140 -9.95 -27.72 -10.23
CA ALA A 140 -8.71 -27.41 -10.91
C ALA A 140 -7.52 -27.38 -9.93
N PRO A 141 -6.35 -27.95 -10.31
CA PRO A 141 -5.14 -27.83 -9.49
C PRO A 141 -4.72 -26.37 -9.39
N PRO A 142 -4.32 -25.90 -8.19
CA PRO A 142 -3.85 -24.54 -8.02
C PRO A 142 -2.56 -24.28 -8.84
N PRO A 143 -2.33 -23.04 -9.32
CA PRO A 143 -1.09 -22.72 -10.05
C PRO A 143 0.13 -23.01 -9.15
N PRO A 144 1.21 -23.60 -9.68
CA PRO A 144 2.38 -23.93 -8.87
C PRO A 144 3.08 -22.67 -8.38
N LEU A 145 3.47 -22.63 -7.10
CA LEU A 145 4.35 -21.60 -6.55
C LEU A 145 5.80 -21.87 -6.98
N LEU A 146 6.62 -20.81 -7.03
CA LEU A 146 8.06 -20.98 -7.13
C LEU A 146 8.61 -21.65 -5.85
N PRO A 147 9.69 -22.44 -5.95
CA PRO A 147 10.21 -23.22 -4.82
C PRO A 147 10.70 -22.38 -3.63
N ASP A 148 10.99 -21.11 -3.84
CA ASP A 148 11.47 -20.14 -2.84
C ASP A 148 10.42 -19.11 -2.42
N THR A 149 9.17 -19.25 -2.88
CA THR A 149 8.06 -18.36 -2.49
C THR A 149 7.75 -18.55 -1.01
N GLU A 150 7.88 -17.47 -0.25
CA GLU A 150 7.54 -17.44 1.17
C GLU A 150 6.38 -16.48 1.52
N VAL A 151 6.06 -15.52 0.65
CA VAL A 151 4.95 -14.57 0.83
C VAL A 151 4.33 -14.24 -0.51
N CYS A 152 3.00 -14.11 -0.54
CA CYS A 152 2.26 -13.56 -1.67
C CYS A 152 1.53 -12.28 -1.26
N ARG A 153 1.55 -11.27 -2.14
CA ARG A 153 0.87 -9.99 -1.93
C ARG A 153 0.12 -9.57 -3.18
N PHE A 154 -0.88 -8.74 -3.00
CA PHE A 154 -1.73 -8.29 -4.10
C PHE A 154 -1.48 -6.83 -4.47
N THR A 155 -1.53 -6.54 -5.77
CA THR A 155 -1.61 -5.17 -6.27
C THR A 155 -3.07 -4.80 -6.50
N SER A 156 -3.38 -3.51 -6.40
CA SER A 156 -4.64 -3.00 -6.92
C SER A 156 -4.58 -2.98 -8.45
N GLY A 157 -4.90 -4.09 -9.10
CA GLY A 157 -4.84 -4.20 -10.57
C GLY A 157 -5.64 -3.11 -11.27
N SER A 158 -5.06 -2.50 -12.32
CA SER A 158 -5.72 -1.48 -13.15
C SER A 158 -6.95 -2.01 -13.91
N THR A 159 -7.12 -3.32 -13.97
CA THR A 159 -8.20 -4.04 -14.66
C THR A 159 -9.33 -4.50 -13.71
N GLY A 160 -9.31 -4.09 -12.43
CA GLY A 160 -10.25 -4.57 -11.42
C GLY A 160 -9.93 -5.97 -10.89
N ARG A 161 -8.89 -6.63 -11.38
CA ARG A 161 -8.40 -7.94 -10.91
C ARG A 161 -7.06 -7.78 -10.22
N PRO A 162 -6.94 -8.03 -8.91
CA PRO A 162 -5.67 -7.93 -8.21
C PRO A 162 -4.66 -8.94 -8.74
N ASN A 163 -3.45 -8.48 -9.08
CA ASN A 163 -2.35 -9.39 -9.42
C ASN A 163 -1.67 -9.87 -8.14
N CYS A 164 -1.43 -11.18 -8.05
CA CYS A 164 -0.76 -11.83 -6.94
C CYS A 164 0.74 -11.90 -7.19
N ILE A 165 1.54 -11.12 -6.48
CA ILE A 165 3.00 -11.15 -6.57
C ILE A 165 3.55 -12.21 -5.63
N GLU A 166 4.40 -13.11 -6.16
CA GLU A 166 5.20 -14.02 -5.35
C GLU A 166 6.51 -13.36 -4.91
N PHE A 167 6.85 -13.51 -3.63
CA PHE A 167 8.11 -13.03 -3.06
C PHE A 167 8.88 -14.19 -2.43
N SER A 168 10.15 -14.27 -2.75
CA SER A 168 11.08 -15.14 -2.03
C SER A 168 11.39 -14.59 -0.63
N GLY A 169 11.77 -15.47 0.29
CA GLY A 169 12.20 -15.06 1.63
C GLY A 169 13.38 -14.08 1.61
N PRO A 170 14.42 -14.31 0.79
CA PRO A 170 15.52 -13.35 0.61
C PRO A 170 15.05 -11.96 0.17
N ALA A 171 14.07 -11.86 -0.74
CA ALA A 171 13.58 -10.57 -1.23
C ALA A 171 12.87 -9.78 -0.13
N VAL A 172 12.02 -10.42 0.68
CA VAL A 172 11.36 -9.78 1.83
C VAL A 172 12.38 -9.34 2.87
N LEU A 173 13.38 -10.16 3.15
CA LEU A 173 14.45 -9.83 4.10
C LEU A 173 15.31 -8.67 3.60
N ALA A 174 15.62 -8.61 2.30
CA ALA A 174 16.34 -7.51 1.68
C ALA A 174 15.54 -6.20 1.79
N ALA A 175 14.24 -6.21 1.48
CA ALA A 175 13.36 -5.05 1.64
C ALA A 175 13.41 -4.50 3.07
N ALA A 176 13.28 -5.37 4.07
CA ALA A 176 13.30 -4.99 5.48
C ALA A 176 14.65 -4.41 5.92
N ARG A 177 15.76 -5.02 5.49
CA ARG A 177 17.12 -4.54 5.79
C ARG A 177 17.44 -3.21 5.12
N ASN A 178 17.08 -3.07 3.85
CA ASN A 178 17.31 -1.85 3.08
C ASN A 178 16.52 -0.68 3.68
N TRP A 179 15.27 -0.92 4.07
CA TRP A 179 14.45 0.05 4.78
C TRP A 179 15.07 0.43 6.13
N ALA A 180 15.36 -0.55 6.99
CA ALA A 180 15.89 -0.27 8.32
C ALA A 180 17.21 0.52 8.27
N ARG A 181 18.12 0.15 7.37
CA ARG A 181 19.40 0.85 7.18
C ARG A 181 19.22 2.24 6.59
N GLY A 182 18.44 2.36 5.50
CA GLY A 182 18.27 3.62 4.77
C GLY A 182 17.52 4.69 5.56
N THR A 183 16.68 4.27 6.53
CA THR A 183 15.90 5.20 7.37
C THR A 183 16.43 5.33 8.79
N GLY A 184 17.55 4.68 9.13
CA GLY A 184 18.10 4.68 10.48
C GLY A 184 17.14 4.12 11.53
N LEU A 185 16.34 3.12 11.18
CA LEU A 185 15.39 2.49 12.10
C LEU A 185 16.14 1.71 13.19
N SER A 186 15.75 1.89 14.44
CA SER A 186 16.45 1.36 15.61
C SER A 186 15.51 0.75 16.64
N ALA A 187 16.08 0.10 17.65
CA ALA A 187 15.35 -0.47 18.77
C ALA A 187 14.59 0.58 19.62
N GLU A 188 14.98 1.84 19.52
CA GLU A 188 14.31 2.94 20.25
C GLU A 188 13.08 3.47 19.51
N ASP A 189 12.83 3.00 18.28
CA ASP A 189 11.69 3.43 17.51
C ASP A 189 10.38 2.75 17.94
N ARG A 190 9.34 3.56 18.01
CA ARG A 190 7.95 3.16 18.21
C ARG A 190 7.16 3.64 17.00
N ILE A 191 6.72 2.70 16.17
CA ILE A 191 6.13 2.96 14.86
C ILE A 191 4.60 2.96 15.00
N ALA A 192 3.95 4.11 14.87
CA ALA A 192 2.50 4.18 14.68
C ALA A 192 2.18 3.89 13.21
N CYS A 193 1.68 2.69 12.92
CA CYS A 193 1.35 2.24 11.57
C CYS A 193 -0.15 2.36 11.32
N LEU A 194 -0.52 3.27 10.42
CA LEU A 194 -1.91 3.56 10.07
C LEU A 194 -2.30 3.01 8.68
N ALA A 195 -1.35 2.46 7.95
CA ALA A 195 -1.60 1.76 6.70
C ALA A 195 -1.88 0.27 6.96
N ALA A 196 -2.69 -0.36 6.11
CA ALA A 196 -2.96 -1.80 6.22
C ALA A 196 -1.69 -2.62 6.04
N LEU A 197 -1.46 -3.63 6.88
CA LEU A 197 -0.28 -4.51 6.81
C LEU A 197 -0.22 -5.35 5.53
N SER A 198 -1.35 -5.55 4.86
CA SER A 198 -1.42 -6.12 3.51
C SER A 198 -0.87 -5.19 2.42
N ASN A 199 -0.82 -3.88 2.67
CA ASN A 199 -0.31 -2.90 1.73
C ASN A 199 1.22 -2.80 1.77
N GLY A 200 1.83 -2.50 0.61
CA GLY A 200 3.29 -2.37 0.48
C GLY A 200 3.92 -1.34 1.41
N LEU A 201 3.23 -0.22 1.67
CA LEU A 201 3.72 0.78 2.62
C LEU A 201 3.96 0.15 4.00
N ALA A 202 2.92 -0.39 4.62
CA ALA A 202 3.04 -0.96 5.97
C ALA A 202 3.87 -2.24 6.00
N PHE A 203 3.71 -3.13 5.02
CA PHE A 203 4.47 -4.38 4.95
C PHE A 203 5.97 -4.14 4.95
N ASN A 204 6.45 -3.23 4.08
CA ASN A 204 7.87 -2.98 3.92
C ASN A 204 8.49 -2.14 5.04
N THR A 205 7.68 -1.31 5.73
CA THR A 205 8.19 -0.36 6.73
C THR A 205 7.98 -0.81 8.17
N SER A 206 7.07 -1.80 8.41
CA SER A 206 6.52 -2.01 9.75
C SER A 206 6.61 -3.44 10.28
N LEU A 207 6.58 -4.48 9.46
CA LEU A 207 6.69 -5.87 9.95
C LEU A 207 8.14 -6.27 10.23
N LEU A 208 8.76 -7.05 9.35
CA LEU A 208 10.12 -7.52 9.54
C LEU A 208 11.10 -6.34 9.69
N ALA A 209 10.85 -5.24 8.95
CA ALA A 209 11.68 -4.04 9.06
C ALA A 209 11.71 -3.46 10.48
N ALA A 210 10.60 -3.48 11.21
CA ALA A 210 10.54 -3.04 12.60
C ALA A 210 11.18 -4.06 13.55
N PHE A 211 10.95 -5.34 13.32
CA PHE A 211 11.38 -6.38 14.24
C PHE A 211 12.88 -6.67 14.16
N LEU A 212 13.52 -6.52 13.00
CA LEU A 212 14.97 -6.73 12.85
C LEU A 212 15.82 -5.89 13.83
N PRO A 213 15.61 -4.56 13.94
CA PRO A 213 16.35 -3.73 14.91
C PRO A 213 15.78 -3.77 16.33
N GLY A 214 14.58 -4.32 16.56
CA GLY A 214 13.93 -4.36 17.87
C GLY A 214 12.99 -3.19 18.16
N ALA A 215 12.49 -2.51 17.13
CA ALA A 215 11.48 -1.45 17.24
C ALA A 215 10.11 -2.02 17.60
N SER A 216 9.24 -1.23 18.22
CA SER A 216 7.86 -1.63 18.49
C SER A 216 6.89 -1.11 17.42
N LEU A 217 5.87 -1.93 17.12
CA LEU A 217 4.83 -1.65 16.14
C LEU A 217 3.50 -1.39 16.84
N HIS A 218 2.92 -0.23 16.62
CA HIS A 218 1.66 0.20 17.20
C HIS A 218 0.60 0.33 16.10
N LEU A 219 -0.42 -0.53 16.17
CA LEU A 219 -1.45 -0.67 15.15
C LEU A 219 -2.71 0.09 15.51
N SER A 220 -3.35 0.67 14.50
CA SER A 220 -4.69 1.27 14.62
C SER A 220 -5.71 0.36 13.94
N ARG A 221 -6.90 0.21 14.54
CA ARG A 221 -8.04 -0.48 13.91
C ARG A 221 -8.91 0.50 13.12
N GLY A 222 -9.25 0.10 11.92
CA GLY A 222 -10.15 0.86 11.03
C GLY A 222 -9.54 2.17 10.54
N LEU A 223 -10.36 3.01 9.89
CA LEU A 223 -9.94 4.31 9.39
C LEU A 223 -9.65 5.26 10.57
N PRO A 224 -8.42 5.72 10.74
CA PRO A 224 -8.07 6.58 11.87
C PRO A 224 -8.57 8.00 11.63
N THR A 225 -9.39 8.52 12.56
CA THR A 225 -9.67 9.95 12.63
C THR A 225 -8.49 10.71 13.25
N ALA A 226 -8.35 12.00 12.96
CA ALA A 226 -7.28 12.82 13.54
C ALA A 226 -7.21 12.71 15.08
N SER A 227 -8.34 12.66 15.77
CA SER A 227 -8.40 12.50 17.23
C SER A 227 -7.92 11.10 17.70
N ARG A 228 -8.15 10.05 16.92
CA ARG A 228 -7.65 8.72 17.24
C ARG A 228 -6.14 8.63 17.01
N ILE A 229 -5.64 9.32 15.99
CA ILE A 229 -4.20 9.39 15.70
C ILE A 229 -3.48 10.06 16.86
N VAL A 230 -3.94 11.24 17.27
CA VAL A 230 -3.36 11.97 18.42
C VAL A 230 -3.32 11.06 19.65
N ARG A 231 -4.42 10.42 20.00
CA ARG A 231 -4.45 9.49 21.13
C ARG A 231 -3.49 8.30 20.98
N LEU A 232 -3.37 7.74 19.78
CA LEU A 232 -2.42 6.65 19.52
C LEU A 232 -0.98 7.13 19.73
N LEU A 233 -0.62 8.30 19.18
CA LEU A 233 0.73 8.86 19.30
C LEU A 233 1.06 9.15 20.78
N GLU A 234 0.13 9.74 21.53
CA GLU A 234 0.31 10.04 22.96
C GLU A 234 0.43 8.78 23.83
N SER A 235 -0.50 7.82 23.64
CA SER A 235 -0.54 6.60 24.46
C SER A 235 0.66 5.67 24.24
N THR A 236 1.21 5.67 23.03
CA THR A 236 2.34 4.82 22.66
C THR A 236 3.69 5.53 22.74
N GLY A 237 3.68 6.86 22.80
CA GLY A 237 4.89 7.69 22.69
C GLY A 237 5.58 7.44 21.34
N ALA A 238 4.81 7.31 20.26
CA ALA A 238 5.33 6.98 18.93
C ALA A 238 6.43 7.94 18.48
N THR A 239 7.48 7.38 17.88
CA THR A 239 8.62 8.14 17.33
C THR A 239 8.54 8.27 15.81
N ARG A 240 7.78 7.37 15.17
CA ARG A 240 7.54 7.39 13.72
C ARG A 240 6.06 7.18 13.42
N LEU A 241 5.58 7.91 12.42
CA LEU A 241 4.22 7.80 11.90
C LEU A 241 4.27 7.30 10.45
N VAL A 242 3.59 6.20 10.14
CA VAL A 242 3.50 5.63 8.78
C VAL A 242 2.07 5.72 8.30
N ALA A 243 1.82 6.53 7.26
CA ALA A 243 0.48 6.79 6.77
C ALA A 243 0.44 7.17 5.27
N PHE A 244 -0.75 7.12 4.68
CA PHE A 244 -1.03 7.64 3.34
C PHE A 244 -1.22 9.17 3.35
N PRO A 245 -1.03 9.87 2.22
CA PRO A 245 -1.22 11.32 2.09
C PRO A 245 -2.54 11.86 2.65
N ALA A 246 -3.66 11.18 2.36
CA ALA A 246 -4.99 11.59 2.82
C ALA A 246 -5.09 11.79 4.35
N LEU A 247 -4.26 11.07 5.11
CA LEU A 247 -4.23 11.22 6.55
C LEU A 247 -3.57 12.52 6.99
N TYR A 248 -2.45 12.87 6.38
CA TYR A 248 -1.76 14.15 6.61
C TYR A 248 -2.66 15.32 6.26
N GLU A 249 -3.38 15.25 5.14
CA GLU A 249 -4.40 16.22 4.75
C GLU A 249 -5.52 16.37 5.80
N SER A 250 -5.98 15.24 6.36
CA SER A 250 -7.00 15.27 7.42
C SER A 250 -6.50 15.93 8.70
N ILE A 251 -5.23 15.74 9.08
CA ILE A 251 -4.61 16.36 10.24
C ILE A 251 -4.50 17.87 10.01
N VAL A 252 -4.00 18.29 8.85
CA VAL A 252 -3.87 19.71 8.46
C VAL A 252 -5.24 20.41 8.47
N ARG A 253 -6.23 19.86 7.79
CA ARG A 253 -7.58 20.44 7.74
C ARG A 253 -8.21 20.65 9.11
N ARG A 254 -7.89 19.81 10.09
CA ARG A 254 -8.42 19.91 11.46
C ARG A 254 -7.55 20.72 12.41
N SER A 255 -6.41 21.23 11.92
CA SER A 255 -5.41 21.95 12.71
C SER A 255 -5.04 21.19 14.00
N SER A 256 -4.96 19.85 13.91
CA SER A 256 -4.64 19.00 15.06
C SER A 256 -3.13 19.04 15.34
N THR A 257 -2.76 19.63 16.46
CA THR A 257 -1.34 19.82 16.85
C THR A 257 -0.89 18.95 18.02
N GLY A 258 -1.81 18.27 18.71
CA GLY A 258 -1.49 17.43 19.87
C GLY A 258 -0.86 16.08 19.49
N GLY A 259 -0.12 15.49 20.44
CA GLY A 259 0.38 14.11 20.34
C GLY A 259 1.65 13.92 19.53
N PHE A 260 2.20 14.95 18.89
CA PHE A 260 3.37 14.82 18.01
C PHE A 260 4.73 15.03 18.69
N THR A 261 4.75 15.38 19.98
CA THR A 261 5.99 15.78 20.70
C THR A 261 7.10 14.72 20.64
N GLY A 262 6.79 13.44 20.56
CA GLY A 262 7.76 12.35 20.49
C GLY A 262 8.08 11.91 19.06
N VAL A 263 7.31 12.34 18.07
CA VAL A 263 7.44 11.91 16.69
C VAL A 263 8.63 12.61 16.03
N ARG A 264 9.57 11.83 15.49
CA ARG A 264 10.77 12.33 14.82
C ARG A 264 10.62 12.33 13.29
N ALA A 265 9.80 11.45 12.77
CA ALA A 265 9.59 11.29 11.33
C ALA A 265 8.16 10.83 11.03
N ALA A 266 7.54 11.51 10.09
CA ALA A 266 6.29 11.11 9.48
C ALA A 266 6.58 10.61 8.07
N ILE A 267 6.11 9.39 7.71
CA ILE A 267 6.45 8.72 6.45
C ILE A 267 5.21 8.63 5.60
N SER A 268 5.27 9.19 4.40
CA SER A 268 4.18 9.21 3.42
C SER A 268 4.55 8.45 2.16
N SER A 269 3.63 7.63 1.65
CA SER A 269 3.80 6.88 0.40
C SER A 269 2.47 6.44 -0.20
N GLY A 270 2.54 5.80 -1.36
CA GLY A 270 1.38 5.19 -2.03
C GLY A 270 0.61 6.13 -2.95
N ALA A 271 0.73 7.43 -2.76
CA ALA A 271 0.22 8.50 -3.64
C ALA A 271 1.08 9.77 -3.45
N PRO A 272 1.04 10.73 -4.38
CA PRO A 272 1.70 12.01 -4.18
C PRO A 272 1.16 12.76 -2.95
N LEU A 273 2.05 13.32 -2.15
CA LEU A 273 1.71 14.25 -1.07
C LEU A 273 2.00 15.67 -1.57
N ARG A 274 1.00 16.54 -1.53
CA ARG A 274 1.15 17.95 -1.93
C ARG A 274 2.16 18.66 -1.02
N ASP A 275 3.05 19.47 -1.61
CA ASP A 275 4.05 20.23 -0.84
C ASP A 275 3.39 21.14 0.19
N SER A 276 2.28 21.82 -0.17
CA SER A 276 1.53 22.66 0.76
C SER A 276 1.00 21.90 2.00
N VAL A 277 0.59 20.64 1.83
CA VAL A 277 0.15 19.79 2.95
C VAL A 277 1.35 19.38 3.80
N ARG A 278 2.47 19.00 3.16
CA ARG A 278 3.71 18.61 3.84
C ARG A 278 4.26 19.77 4.69
N GLU A 279 4.34 20.95 4.11
CA GLU A 279 4.81 22.17 4.78
C GLU A 279 3.90 22.59 5.94
N GLU A 280 2.58 22.59 5.72
CA GLU A 280 1.61 22.95 6.73
C GLU A 280 1.58 21.91 7.87
N PHE A 281 1.67 20.61 7.57
CA PHE A 281 1.80 19.57 8.58
C PHE A 281 3.06 19.80 9.44
N THR A 282 4.22 20.06 8.81
CA THR A 282 5.45 20.33 9.53
C THR A 282 5.36 21.59 10.37
N ARG A 283 4.73 22.65 9.85
CA ARG A 283 4.48 23.90 10.59
C ARG A 283 3.60 23.69 11.83
N LEU A 284 2.56 22.90 11.70
CA LEU A 284 1.59 22.61 12.78
C LEU A 284 2.15 21.69 13.86
N THR A 285 2.92 20.68 13.48
CA THR A 285 3.34 19.60 14.38
C THR A 285 4.82 19.65 14.79
N GLY A 286 5.63 20.41 14.05
CA GLY A 286 7.09 20.39 14.18
C GLY A 286 7.76 19.13 13.63
N VAL A 287 7.00 18.23 12.99
CA VAL A 287 7.51 16.93 12.51
C VAL A 287 7.69 16.96 10.99
N PRO A 288 8.88 16.62 10.46
CA PRO A 288 9.07 16.53 9.02
C PRO A 288 8.33 15.34 8.43
N VAL A 289 7.78 15.52 7.22
CA VAL A 289 7.18 14.42 6.44
C VAL A 289 8.17 14.00 5.37
N HIS A 290 8.56 12.74 5.44
CA HIS A 290 9.49 12.11 4.51
C HIS A 290 8.71 11.33 3.44
N ASN A 291 8.93 11.67 2.18
CA ASN A 291 8.40 10.90 1.07
C ASN A 291 9.14 9.57 0.94
N TYR A 292 8.39 8.53 0.66
CA TYR A 292 8.89 7.21 0.33
C TYR A 292 8.27 6.77 -1.00
N TYR A 293 9.09 6.48 -1.99
CA TYR A 293 8.64 5.88 -3.24
C TYR A 293 8.96 4.41 -3.27
N GLY A 294 7.99 3.63 -3.73
CA GLY A 294 8.11 2.20 -3.95
C GLY A 294 6.97 1.69 -4.81
N VAL A 295 7.20 0.59 -5.46
CA VAL A 295 6.17 -0.13 -6.23
C VAL A 295 5.93 -1.49 -5.60
N ALA A 296 4.72 -2.00 -5.74
CA ALA A 296 4.34 -3.27 -5.10
C ALA A 296 5.29 -4.41 -5.51
N GLU A 297 5.76 -4.38 -6.74
CA GLU A 297 6.58 -5.39 -7.38
C GLU A 297 8.07 -5.35 -7.00
N ALA A 298 8.57 -4.19 -6.52
CA ALA A 298 10.00 -4.04 -6.22
C ALA A 298 10.28 -3.60 -4.77
N GLY A 299 9.24 -3.39 -3.95
CA GLY A 299 9.37 -2.99 -2.56
C GLY A 299 9.75 -1.52 -2.38
N PRO A 300 10.48 -1.17 -1.30
CA PRO A 300 10.90 0.19 -1.01
C PRO A 300 12.10 0.56 -1.89
N LEU A 301 12.01 1.72 -2.56
CA LEU A 301 12.99 2.14 -3.57
C LEU A 301 13.77 3.38 -3.17
N THR A 302 13.07 4.47 -2.82
CA THR A 302 13.73 5.71 -2.39
C THR A 302 13.13 6.25 -1.11
N TYR A 303 13.89 7.06 -0.40
CA TYR A 303 13.44 7.72 0.83
C TYR A 303 14.01 9.13 0.90
N ALA A 304 13.14 10.11 1.11
CA ALA A 304 13.52 11.50 1.28
C ALA A 304 13.94 11.75 2.72
N VAL A 305 15.17 12.16 2.93
CA VAL A 305 15.65 12.72 4.19
C VAL A 305 15.36 14.22 4.26
N ASP A 306 15.65 14.86 5.38
CA ASP A 306 15.41 16.31 5.57
C ASP A 306 16.06 17.13 4.43
N GLY A 307 15.21 17.92 3.74
CA GLY A 307 15.64 18.76 2.62
C GLY A 307 15.45 18.16 1.23
N ASP A 308 15.41 16.82 1.08
CA ASP A 308 15.30 16.17 -0.24
C ASP A 308 13.87 16.17 -0.79
N GLY A 309 12.87 16.42 0.05
CA GLY A 309 11.45 16.40 -0.35
C GLY A 309 10.91 17.73 -0.88
N GLY A 310 11.72 18.77 -0.97
CA GLY A 310 11.35 20.06 -1.58
C GLY A 310 11.11 19.92 -3.08
N GLY A 311 10.07 20.61 -3.61
CA GLY A 311 9.76 20.55 -5.04
C GLY A 311 9.29 19.17 -5.52
N GLY A 312 8.62 18.37 -4.67
CA GLY A 312 8.07 17.04 -5.03
C GLY A 312 9.10 15.91 -5.08
N GLY A 313 10.31 16.11 -4.51
CA GLY A 313 11.34 15.09 -4.43
C GLY A 313 10.91 13.86 -3.62
N LEU A 314 11.23 12.67 -4.13
CA LEU A 314 10.92 11.37 -3.50
C LEU A 314 12.14 10.74 -2.82
N GLY A 315 13.20 11.53 -2.64
CA GLY A 315 14.43 11.12 -1.99
C GLY A 315 15.38 10.31 -2.85
N THR A 316 16.46 9.86 -2.22
CA THR A 316 17.53 9.09 -2.84
C THR A 316 17.27 7.59 -2.76
N PRO A 317 17.87 6.77 -3.65
CA PRO A 317 17.78 5.34 -3.59
C PRO A 317 18.21 4.77 -2.23
N LEU A 318 17.41 3.83 -1.71
CA LEU A 318 17.76 3.08 -0.51
C LEU A 318 19.00 2.18 -0.74
N PRO A 319 19.71 1.77 0.30
CA PRO A 319 20.82 0.83 0.17
C PRO A 319 20.40 -0.44 -0.59
N GLY A 320 21.20 -0.87 -1.57
CA GLY A 320 20.91 -2.05 -2.38
C GLY A 320 19.83 -1.85 -3.46
N VAL A 321 19.43 -0.60 -3.71
CA VAL A 321 18.48 -0.23 -4.76
C VAL A 321 19.17 0.61 -5.83
N GLU A 322 19.01 0.22 -7.08
CA GLU A 322 19.38 1.00 -8.25
C GLU A 322 18.12 1.59 -8.88
N VAL A 323 18.15 2.88 -9.14
CA VAL A 323 17.10 3.62 -9.84
C VAL A 323 17.69 4.25 -11.08
N ILE A 324 17.12 3.94 -12.25
CA ILE A 324 17.46 4.51 -13.55
C ILE A 324 16.24 5.30 -14.01
N ALA A 325 16.42 6.56 -14.35
CA ALA A 325 15.36 7.41 -14.87
C ALA A 325 15.85 8.03 -16.18
N ASP A 326 15.25 7.62 -17.28
CA ASP A 326 15.59 8.05 -18.65
C ASP A 326 14.32 8.17 -19.52
N GLU A 327 14.48 8.33 -20.84
CA GLU A 327 13.38 8.45 -21.78
C GLU A 327 12.42 7.24 -21.81
N GLN A 328 12.87 6.08 -21.31
CA GLN A 328 12.04 4.87 -21.18
C GLN A 328 11.22 4.86 -19.89
N GLY A 329 11.41 5.86 -19.02
CA GLY A 329 10.80 5.97 -17.72
C GLY A 329 11.68 5.45 -16.59
N ILE A 330 11.06 5.24 -15.42
CA ILE A 330 11.75 4.77 -14.22
C ILE A 330 11.87 3.26 -14.25
N ARG A 331 13.12 2.80 -14.21
CA ARG A 331 13.48 1.39 -14.09
C ARG A 331 14.25 1.17 -12.78
N VAL A 332 14.01 0.05 -12.15
CA VAL A 332 14.59 -0.24 -10.83
C VAL A 332 15.13 -1.65 -10.76
N ARG A 333 16.22 -1.82 -10.03
CA ARG A 333 16.78 -3.12 -9.69
C ARG A 333 17.06 -3.17 -8.19
N SER A 334 16.56 -4.22 -7.53
CA SER A 334 16.74 -4.41 -6.10
C SER A 334 16.61 -5.90 -5.76
N GLU A 335 17.32 -6.33 -4.72
CA GLU A 335 17.14 -7.67 -4.15
C GLU A 335 15.74 -7.87 -3.53
N SER A 336 14.98 -6.78 -3.33
CA SER A 336 13.62 -6.80 -2.78
C SER A 336 12.52 -7.02 -3.82
N MET A 337 12.87 -7.25 -5.09
CA MET A 337 11.90 -7.47 -6.15
C MET A 337 11.11 -8.77 -5.95
N GLY A 338 9.81 -8.72 -6.30
CA GLY A 338 8.99 -9.92 -6.49
C GLY A 338 9.51 -10.77 -7.64
N SER A 339 9.11 -12.03 -7.64
CA SER A 339 9.60 -13.01 -8.62
C SER A 339 8.74 -13.07 -9.87
N ARG A 340 7.40 -12.98 -9.71
CA ARG A 340 6.43 -12.99 -10.81
C ARG A 340 5.01 -12.69 -10.31
N TYR A 341 4.06 -12.63 -11.22
CA TYR A 341 2.63 -12.72 -10.87
C TYR A 341 2.15 -14.18 -10.97
N LEU A 342 1.62 -14.72 -9.87
CA LEU A 342 1.09 -16.08 -9.81
C LEU A 342 -0.11 -16.28 -10.73
N ASN A 343 -1.02 -15.31 -10.75
CA ASN A 343 -2.30 -15.35 -11.47
C ASN A 343 -2.29 -14.58 -12.81
N ALA A 344 -1.13 -14.09 -13.24
CA ALA A 344 -0.95 -13.42 -14.52
C ALA A 344 0.45 -13.74 -15.10
N PRO A 345 0.69 -14.99 -15.54
CA PRO A 345 1.97 -15.43 -16.08
C PRO A 345 2.43 -14.58 -17.27
N GLY A 346 3.73 -14.27 -17.33
CA GLY A 346 4.34 -13.46 -18.39
C GLY A 346 4.26 -11.94 -18.19
N VAL A 347 3.24 -11.44 -17.50
CA VAL A 347 3.01 -9.98 -17.36
C VAL A 347 4.08 -9.28 -16.51
N PHE A 348 4.61 -9.95 -15.51
CA PHE A 348 5.72 -9.43 -14.71
C PHE A 348 7.03 -9.45 -15.50
N GLU A 349 7.31 -10.56 -16.15
CA GLU A 349 8.52 -10.81 -16.94
C GLU A 349 8.65 -9.85 -18.12
N GLU A 350 7.54 -9.49 -18.79
CA GLU A 350 7.51 -8.46 -19.84
C GLU A 350 7.94 -7.07 -19.35
N ARG A 351 7.86 -6.82 -18.04
CA ARG A 351 8.29 -5.57 -17.42
C ARG A 351 9.74 -5.58 -16.97
N VAL A 352 10.40 -6.72 -16.96
CA VAL A 352 11.82 -6.85 -16.63
C VAL A 352 12.63 -6.75 -17.92
N ASP A 353 13.58 -5.83 -17.98
CA ASP A 353 14.45 -5.67 -19.14
C ASP A 353 15.64 -6.67 -19.13
N ASP A 354 16.43 -6.64 -20.20
CA ASP A 354 17.58 -7.53 -20.37
C ASP A 354 18.69 -7.32 -19.31
N GLN A 355 18.65 -6.21 -18.58
CA GLN A 355 19.57 -5.89 -17.48
C GLN A 355 19.01 -6.35 -16.11
N GLY A 356 17.81 -6.93 -16.09
CA GLY A 356 17.13 -7.35 -14.87
C GLY A 356 16.47 -6.19 -14.12
N CYS A 357 16.26 -5.03 -14.77
CA CYS A 357 15.57 -3.89 -14.16
C CYS A 357 14.07 -3.98 -14.44
N TYR A 358 13.26 -3.79 -13.41
CA TYR A 358 11.80 -3.72 -13.52
C TYR A 358 11.36 -2.33 -13.98
N ARG A 359 10.58 -2.27 -15.06
CA ARG A 359 9.94 -1.03 -15.56
C ARG A 359 8.72 -0.72 -14.70
N THR A 360 8.81 0.33 -13.88
CA THR A 360 7.74 0.69 -12.93
C THR A 360 6.47 1.19 -13.62
N GLY A 361 6.62 1.69 -14.84
CA GLY A 361 5.59 2.40 -15.55
C GLY A 361 5.46 3.87 -15.14
N ASP A 362 6.27 4.34 -14.21
CA ASP A 362 6.33 5.75 -13.83
C ASP A 362 7.37 6.48 -14.71
N GLN A 363 7.14 7.79 -14.92
CA GLN A 363 8.04 8.70 -15.61
C GLN A 363 8.67 9.63 -14.59
N GLY A 364 9.91 10.04 -14.82
CA GLY A 364 10.60 10.92 -13.90
C GLY A 364 12.05 11.14 -14.28
N HIS A 365 12.76 11.83 -13.42
CA HIS A 365 14.19 12.11 -13.58
C HIS A 365 14.90 12.12 -12.21
N LEU A 366 16.21 11.95 -12.22
CA LEU A 366 17.06 12.13 -11.06
C LEU A 366 17.71 13.53 -11.15
N LEU A 367 17.51 14.35 -10.13
CA LEU A 367 18.19 15.63 -9.95
C LEU A 367 19.03 15.53 -8.67
N ASP A 368 20.34 15.66 -8.82
CA ASP A 368 21.31 15.51 -7.71
C ASP A 368 21.12 14.21 -6.89
N GLY A 369 20.72 13.14 -7.58
CA GLY A 369 20.45 11.84 -6.98
C GLY A 369 19.06 11.68 -6.35
N VAL A 370 18.27 12.74 -6.29
CA VAL A 370 16.88 12.72 -5.80
C VAL A 370 15.92 12.39 -6.94
N LEU A 371 15.02 11.44 -6.71
CA LEU A 371 14.01 11.05 -7.68
C LEU A 371 12.84 12.04 -7.70
N HIS A 372 12.47 12.50 -8.88
CA HIS A 372 11.28 13.31 -9.14
C HIS A 372 10.39 12.61 -10.15
N LEU A 373 9.11 12.42 -9.80
CA LEU A 373 8.11 11.88 -10.73
C LEU A 373 7.53 13.00 -11.60
N THR A 374 7.33 12.69 -12.89
CA THR A 374 6.69 13.60 -13.84
C THR A 374 5.40 13.04 -14.44
N GLY A 375 5.12 11.74 -14.21
CA GLY A 375 3.91 11.09 -14.73
C GLY A 375 3.95 9.57 -14.64
N ARG A 376 3.05 8.91 -15.37
CA ARG A 376 3.00 7.45 -15.44
C ARG A 376 2.76 6.98 -16.88
N THR A 377 3.60 6.05 -17.36
CA THR A 377 3.47 5.42 -18.69
C THR A 377 2.22 4.52 -18.72
N GLY A 378 1.45 4.55 -19.81
CA GLY A 378 0.29 3.68 -19.97
C GLY A 378 -1.04 4.24 -19.43
N ARG A 379 -1.02 5.42 -18.81
CA ARG A 379 -2.22 6.20 -18.48
C ARG A 379 -2.38 7.45 -19.34
N LEU A 380 -1.58 7.58 -20.41
CA LEU A 380 -1.75 8.68 -21.33
C LEU A 380 -3.09 8.55 -22.03
N VAL A 381 -3.93 9.55 -21.88
CA VAL A 381 -5.19 9.66 -22.60
C VAL A 381 -4.88 10.06 -24.03
N ASN A 382 -5.30 9.25 -24.98
CA ASN A 382 -5.12 9.57 -26.39
C ASN A 382 -6.36 10.29 -26.92
N VAL A 383 -6.31 11.62 -26.98
CA VAL A 383 -7.38 12.45 -27.54
C VAL A 383 -6.97 12.90 -28.92
N GLY A 384 -7.64 12.36 -29.92
CA GLY A 384 -7.39 12.74 -31.33
C GLY A 384 -5.93 12.55 -31.78
N GLY A 385 -5.25 11.48 -31.36
CA GLY A 385 -3.86 11.17 -31.66
C GLY A 385 -2.83 11.87 -30.79
N ARG A 386 -3.24 12.69 -29.83
CA ARG A 386 -2.36 13.38 -28.87
C ARG A 386 -2.36 12.67 -27.52
N LYS A 387 -1.18 12.34 -27.03
CA LYS A 387 -0.99 11.70 -25.72
C LYS A 387 -0.95 12.75 -24.63
N ILE A 388 -1.87 12.67 -23.66
CA ILE A 388 -2.02 13.61 -22.55
C ILE A 388 -1.82 12.84 -21.25
N ASP A 389 -0.97 13.35 -20.36
CA ASP A 389 -0.83 12.82 -19.01
C ASP A 389 -1.94 13.39 -18.12
N PRO A 390 -2.87 12.56 -17.61
CA PRO A 390 -3.90 13.04 -16.69
C PRO A 390 -3.37 13.58 -15.37
N ILE A 391 -2.17 13.17 -14.97
CA ILE A 391 -1.55 13.62 -13.71
C ILE A 391 -1.17 15.10 -13.84
N GLU A 392 -0.55 15.51 -14.97
CA GLU A 392 -0.25 16.91 -15.26
C GLU A 392 -1.52 17.78 -15.14
N ILE A 393 -2.61 17.32 -15.70
CA ILE A 393 -3.88 18.04 -15.67
C ILE A 393 -4.49 18.08 -14.27
N THR A 394 -4.35 16.99 -13.52
CA THR A 394 -4.79 16.90 -12.13
C THR A 394 -4.07 17.95 -11.26
N GLU A 395 -2.75 18.06 -11.41
CA GLU A 395 -1.96 19.03 -10.64
C GLU A 395 -2.35 20.48 -10.99
N VAL A 396 -2.48 20.80 -12.30
CA VAL A 396 -2.96 22.13 -12.71
C VAL A 396 -4.32 22.48 -12.12
N LEU A 397 -5.23 21.52 -12.07
CA LEU A 397 -6.54 21.74 -11.46
C LEU A 397 -6.46 21.97 -9.93
N ARG A 398 -5.56 21.27 -9.25
CA ARG A 398 -5.36 21.44 -7.80
C ARG A 398 -4.79 22.80 -7.41
N GLU A 399 -4.06 23.45 -8.35
CA GLU A 399 -3.53 24.80 -8.15
C GLU A 399 -4.61 25.90 -8.26
N ALA A 400 -5.79 25.58 -8.80
CA ALA A 400 -6.85 26.55 -8.97
C ALA A 400 -7.49 26.94 -7.61
N ALA A 401 -7.69 28.25 -7.39
CA ALA A 401 -8.30 28.74 -6.16
C ALA A 401 -9.71 28.17 -5.94
N GLY A 402 -9.98 27.65 -4.74
CA GLY A 402 -11.25 27.02 -4.36
C GLY A 402 -11.38 25.56 -4.80
N VAL A 403 -10.35 24.95 -5.36
CA VAL A 403 -10.29 23.51 -5.59
C VAL A 403 -9.77 22.81 -4.33
N LEU A 404 -10.55 21.86 -3.82
CA LEU A 404 -10.20 21.04 -2.66
C LEU A 404 -9.41 19.80 -3.09
N ASP A 405 -9.80 19.18 -4.20
CA ASP A 405 -9.10 18.08 -4.84
C ASP A 405 -9.57 17.92 -6.29
N ALA A 406 -8.78 17.23 -7.12
CA ALA A 406 -9.11 16.99 -8.52
C ALA A 406 -8.57 15.64 -9.00
N VAL A 407 -9.22 15.07 -10.02
CA VAL A 407 -8.73 13.90 -10.76
C VAL A 407 -9.13 14.05 -12.22
N ALA A 408 -8.13 14.10 -13.09
CA ALA A 408 -8.32 13.97 -14.53
C ALA A 408 -8.13 12.52 -14.97
N PHE A 409 -8.91 12.06 -15.94
CA PHE A 409 -8.87 10.68 -16.41
C PHE A 409 -9.51 10.54 -17.79
N GLU A 410 -9.26 9.39 -18.40
CA GLU A 410 -9.89 8.99 -19.66
C GLU A 410 -11.36 8.65 -19.48
N ALA A 411 -12.20 9.24 -20.30
CA ALA A 411 -13.63 8.94 -20.41
C ALA A 411 -14.05 8.87 -21.88
N GLU A 412 -15.26 8.42 -22.13
CA GLU A 412 -15.87 8.46 -23.47
C GLU A 412 -16.95 9.53 -23.52
N ASN A 413 -17.10 10.21 -24.66
CA ASN A 413 -18.24 11.08 -24.88
C ASN A 413 -19.48 10.28 -25.30
N GLN A 414 -20.61 10.94 -25.57
CA GLN A 414 -21.85 10.30 -26.03
C GLN A 414 -21.76 9.61 -27.40
N HIS A 415 -20.68 9.84 -28.15
CA HIS A 415 -20.43 9.24 -29.45
C HIS A 415 -19.40 8.09 -29.37
N GLY A 416 -18.90 7.76 -28.20
CA GLY A 416 -17.87 6.73 -27.99
C GLY A 416 -16.44 7.22 -28.24
N ASP A 417 -16.22 8.54 -28.44
CA ASP A 417 -14.88 9.06 -28.62
C ASP A 417 -14.17 9.23 -27.28
N THR A 418 -12.88 8.91 -27.24
CA THR A 418 -12.03 9.14 -26.08
C THR A 418 -11.85 10.63 -25.81
N ILE A 419 -12.16 11.05 -24.60
CA ILE A 419 -11.99 12.42 -24.10
C ILE A 419 -11.21 12.44 -22.78
N LEU A 420 -10.60 13.59 -22.49
CA LEU A 420 -10.10 13.91 -21.17
C LEU A 420 -11.24 14.51 -20.34
N ALA A 421 -11.55 13.90 -19.20
CA ALA A 421 -12.54 14.38 -18.23
C ALA A 421 -11.87 14.68 -16.90
N ALA A 422 -12.47 15.56 -16.09
CA ALA A 422 -12.05 15.85 -14.73
C ALA A 422 -13.25 15.81 -13.77
N VAL A 423 -13.06 15.18 -12.61
CA VAL A 423 -13.92 15.32 -11.44
C VAL A 423 -13.16 16.17 -10.43
N VAL A 424 -13.81 17.23 -9.93
CA VAL A 424 -13.17 18.26 -9.13
C VAL A 424 -14.00 18.51 -7.88
N ALA A 425 -13.41 18.30 -6.71
CA ALA A 425 -13.98 18.70 -5.43
C ALA A 425 -13.72 20.19 -5.22
N VAL A 426 -14.79 20.97 -4.97
CA VAL A 426 -14.70 22.43 -4.98
C VAL A 426 -15.38 23.06 -3.78
N GLU A 427 -14.90 24.24 -3.41
CA GLU A 427 -15.63 25.12 -2.50
C GLU A 427 -16.91 25.67 -3.15
N PRO A 428 -17.94 26.00 -2.37
CA PRO A 428 -19.17 26.59 -2.90
C PRO A 428 -18.90 27.86 -3.74
N GLY A 429 -19.45 27.90 -4.95
CA GLY A 429 -19.34 29.06 -5.86
C GLY A 429 -18.31 28.90 -6.98
N LEU A 430 -17.43 27.91 -6.94
CA LEU A 430 -16.55 27.61 -8.06
C LEU A 430 -17.36 26.92 -9.18
N THR A 431 -17.09 27.30 -10.43
CA THR A 431 -17.81 26.79 -11.60
C THR A 431 -16.87 26.07 -12.57
N ALA A 432 -17.41 25.16 -13.39
CA ALA A 432 -16.67 24.50 -14.47
C ALA A 432 -16.05 25.51 -15.47
N GLN A 433 -16.70 26.66 -15.68
CA GLN A 433 -16.19 27.71 -16.55
C GLN A 433 -14.92 28.36 -15.99
N LEU A 434 -14.87 28.61 -14.69
CA LEU A 434 -13.68 29.16 -14.02
C LEU A 434 -12.51 28.18 -14.10
N LEU A 435 -12.75 26.88 -13.85
CA LEU A 435 -11.74 25.84 -13.99
C LEU A 435 -11.22 25.72 -15.43
N ARG A 436 -12.13 25.81 -16.42
CA ARG A 436 -11.73 25.82 -17.84
C ARG A 436 -10.85 27.02 -18.16
N THR A 437 -11.20 28.21 -17.65
CA THR A 437 -10.40 29.43 -17.81
C THR A 437 -9.02 29.26 -17.19
N HIS A 438 -8.95 28.72 -15.95
CA HIS A 438 -7.68 28.45 -15.26
C HIS A 438 -6.80 27.49 -16.09
N CYS A 439 -7.33 26.33 -16.48
CA CYS A 439 -6.60 25.39 -17.33
C CYS A 439 -6.13 26.00 -18.63
N SER A 440 -6.99 26.79 -19.31
CA SER A 440 -6.65 27.42 -20.59
C SER A 440 -5.57 28.50 -20.50
N ALA A 441 -5.33 29.04 -19.30
CA ALA A 441 -4.26 30.02 -19.06
C ALA A 441 -2.85 29.37 -19.03
N VAL A 442 -2.76 28.08 -18.66
CA VAL A 442 -1.48 27.37 -18.41
C VAL A 442 -1.28 26.13 -19.28
N LEU A 443 -2.35 25.59 -19.89
CA LEU A 443 -2.31 24.40 -20.70
C LEU A 443 -2.63 24.70 -22.18
N PRO A 444 -2.02 23.98 -23.13
CA PRO A 444 -2.48 23.95 -24.51
C PRO A 444 -3.94 23.47 -24.59
N SER A 445 -4.71 24.01 -25.56
CA SER A 445 -6.14 23.75 -25.67
C SER A 445 -6.53 22.26 -25.70
N PHE A 446 -5.70 21.41 -26.30
CA PHE A 446 -5.93 19.97 -26.37
C PHE A 446 -5.75 19.22 -25.05
N LYS A 447 -5.10 19.84 -24.04
CA LYS A 447 -4.94 19.30 -22.69
C LYS A 447 -6.02 19.75 -21.72
N VAL A 448 -6.85 20.74 -22.11
CA VAL A 448 -7.95 21.21 -21.26
C VAL A 448 -9.05 20.15 -21.21
N PRO A 449 -9.51 19.71 -20.03
CA PRO A 449 -10.56 18.71 -19.92
C PRO A 449 -11.82 19.11 -20.70
N TRP A 450 -12.37 18.16 -21.43
CA TRP A 450 -13.62 18.36 -22.17
C TRP A 450 -14.80 18.51 -21.23
N VAL A 451 -14.82 17.74 -20.15
CA VAL A 451 -15.86 17.74 -19.12
C VAL A 451 -15.23 17.99 -17.74
N PHE A 452 -15.83 18.91 -16.99
CA PHE A 452 -15.58 19.10 -15.57
C PHE A 452 -16.84 18.72 -14.79
N HIS A 453 -16.75 17.74 -13.92
CA HIS A 453 -17.82 17.35 -13.02
C HIS A 453 -17.45 17.80 -11.60
N LEU A 454 -18.29 18.71 -11.04
CA LEU A 454 -18.04 19.28 -9.72
C LEU A 454 -18.72 18.42 -8.65
N VAL A 455 -18.00 18.14 -7.57
CA VAL A 455 -18.46 17.34 -6.43
C VAL A 455 -18.02 17.99 -5.13
N ASP A 456 -18.64 17.60 -4.03
CA ASP A 456 -18.21 18.02 -2.70
C ASP A 456 -16.95 17.27 -2.25
N GLU A 457 -16.78 16.00 -2.66
CA GLU A 457 -15.65 15.16 -2.32
C GLU A 457 -15.36 14.15 -3.44
N ILE A 458 -14.05 13.90 -3.72
CA ILE A 458 -13.63 12.87 -4.70
C ILE A 458 -13.88 11.48 -4.12
N PRO A 459 -14.61 10.59 -4.82
CA PRO A 459 -14.76 9.21 -4.40
C PRO A 459 -13.43 8.47 -4.39
N VAL A 460 -13.03 8.00 -3.21
CA VAL A 460 -11.81 7.23 -3.03
C VAL A 460 -12.12 5.78 -2.69
N ASN A 461 -11.15 4.89 -2.95
CA ASN A 461 -11.17 3.52 -2.47
C ASN A 461 -10.70 3.45 -1.00
N SER A 462 -10.67 2.25 -0.43
CA SER A 462 -10.28 1.98 0.96
C SER A 462 -8.87 2.42 1.35
N ILE A 463 -7.99 2.61 0.37
CA ILE A 463 -6.61 3.09 0.58
C ILE A 463 -6.46 4.59 0.26
N GLY A 464 -7.57 5.32 0.15
CA GLY A 464 -7.56 6.75 -0.13
C GLY A 464 -7.21 7.15 -1.56
N LYS A 465 -7.16 6.19 -2.51
CA LYS A 465 -6.92 6.50 -3.93
C LYS A 465 -8.23 6.74 -4.67
N PRO A 466 -8.27 7.72 -5.59
CA PRO A 466 -9.42 7.94 -6.44
C PRO A 466 -9.83 6.67 -7.21
N SER A 467 -11.10 6.32 -7.15
CA SER A 467 -11.65 5.17 -7.86
C SER A 467 -12.14 5.58 -9.25
N VAL A 468 -11.33 5.35 -10.28
CA VAL A 468 -11.65 5.72 -11.68
C VAL A 468 -12.98 5.12 -12.13
N GLU A 469 -13.31 3.93 -11.70
CA GLU A 469 -14.60 3.29 -12.03
C GLU A 469 -15.78 4.06 -11.43
N ARG A 470 -15.69 4.46 -10.16
CA ARG A 470 -16.73 5.31 -9.52
C ARG A 470 -16.80 6.68 -10.18
N LEU A 471 -15.66 7.26 -10.55
CA LEU A 471 -15.61 8.55 -11.25
C LEU A 471 -16.28 8.45 -12.63
N ARG A 472 -16.05 7.36 -13.37
CA ARG A 472 -16.74 7.11 -14.66
C ARG A 472 -18.26 6.96 -14.49
N ARG A 473 -18.72 6.27 -13.44
CA ARG A 473 -20.16 6.15 -13.12
C ARG A 473 -20.77 7.52 -12.81
N LEU A 474 -20.14 8.34 -11.98
CA LEU A 474 -20.60 9.71 -11.71
C LEU A 474 -20.78 10.55 -12.97
N LEU A 475 -19.85 10.45 -13.93
CA LEU A 475 -19.97 11.14 -15.23
C LEU A 475 -21.11 10.59 -16.07
N ALA A 476 -21.38 9.27 -16.02
CA ALA A 476 -22.48 8.66 -16.75
C ALA A 476 -23.84 9.08 -16.17
N ASP A 477 -23.97 9.07 -14.84
CA ASP A 477 -25.21 9.47 -14.12
C ASP A 477 -25.53 10.96 -14.33
N ALA A 478 -24.50 11.82 -14.34
CA ALA A 478 -24.66 13.26 -14.61
C ALA A 478 -25.07 13.58 -16.04
N ARG A 479 -24.90 12.65 -16.97
CA ARG A 479 -25.35 12.79 -18.39
C ARG A 479 -26.78 12.31 -18.60
N SER A 480 -27.32 11.54 -17.65
CA SER A 480 -28.66 10.97 -17.73
C SER A 480 -29.71 11.82 -17.04
N ASN A 481 -29.30 12.86 -16.31
CA ASN A 481 -30.13 13.88 -15.67
C ASN A 481 -29.98 15.22 -16.40
#